data_d809bf2c6c530410a71cc8f8bf2f8eb1
#
_entry.id   d809bf2c6c530410a71cc8f8bf2f8eb1
#
_cell.length_a   1.000
_cell.length_b   1.000
_cell.length_c   1.000
_cell.angle_alpha   90.00
_cell.angle_beta   90.00
_cell.angle_gamma   90.00
#
_symmetry.space_group_name_H-M   'P 1'
#
loop_
_entity.id
_entity.type
_entity.pdbx_description
1 polymer ?
#
loop_
_entity_poly.entity_id
_entity_poly.type
_entity_poly.pdbx_seq_one_letter_code
_entity_poly.pdbx_strand_id
1 'polypeptide(L)'
;IALNPFEHRDELMKLREIGIAGIEIAPSRRWHNTWSELKPDDVEAYRKDIENAGLEVIGLHSLFFDHPKLGLFKGPETDTQSMLFLEHLSAVCRDLGGKTLIYGGGRKRGEVPLDQAYTQAHAFFGELCKRIENHGTCFCFEPLGPNDTDFINSALESLAIVKDISHPALRVQLDAKA
;
A
#
# COMPACT_ATOMS: atom_id res chain seq x y z
N ILE A 1 4.12 -0.87 14.61
CA ILE A 1 3.27 -1.67 15.53
C ILE A 1 1.90 -1.71 14.92
N ALA A 2 1.38 -2.91 14.64
CA ALA A 2 0.03 -3.07 14.12
C ALA A 2 -0.98 -2.94 15.27
N LEU A 3 -2.06 -2.20 15.03
CA LEU A 3 -3.20 -2.13 15.94
C LEU A 3 -3.87 -3.50 16.10
N ASN A 4 -4.59 -3.73 17.21
CA ASN A 4 -5.37 -4.93 17.41
C ASN A 4 -6.44 -5.06 16.31
N PRO A 5 -6.78 -6.29 15.88
CA PRO A 5 -7.77 -6.45 14.82
C PRO A 5 -9.13 -5.86 15.21
N PHE A 6 -9.68 -5.03 14.32
CA PHE A 6 -11.06 -4.53 14.27
C PHE A 6 -11.50 -3.54 15.35
N GLU A 7 -10.82 -3.45 16.50
CA GLU A 7 -11.17 -2.53 17.58
C GLU A 7 -10.03 -1.56 17.87
N HIS A 8 -10.11 -0.35 17.30
CA HIS A 8 -9.01 0.61 17.34
C HIS A 8 -9.23 1.79 18.29
N ARG A 9 -10.47 2.04 18.76
CA ARG A 9 -10.81 3.28 19.47
C ARG A 9 -9.88 3.57 20.65
N ASP A 10 -9.72 2.61 21.56
CA ASP A 10 -8.89 2.79 22.76
C ASP A 10 -7.40 2.94 22.41
N GLU A 11 -6.95 2.24 21.36
CA GLU A 11 -5.56 2.32 20.92
C GLU A 11 -5.25 3.66 20.26
N LEU A 12 -6.17 4.20 19.45
CA LEU A 12 -6.04 5.52 18.85
C LEU A 12 -5.88 6.60 19.91
N MET A 13 -6.69 6.56 20.96
CA MET A 13 -6.58 7.50 22.10
C MET A 13 -5.22 7.38 22.81
N LYS A 14 -4.77 6.17 23.10
CA LYS A 14 -3.45 5.93 23.71
C LYS A 14 -2.30 6.43 22.84
N LEU A 15 -2.39 6.25 21.52
CA LEU A 15 -1.38 6.77 20.60
C LEU A 15 -1.31 8.29 20.66
N ARG A 16 -2.45 8.96 20.76
CA ARG A 16 -2.50 10.41 20.91
C ARG A 16 -1.89 10.87 22.23
N GLU A 17 -2.20 10.18 23.34
CA GLU A 17 -1.67 10.49 24.68
C GLU A 17 -0.14 10.44 24.73
N ILE A 18 0.50 9.52 24.01
CA ILE A 18 1.96 9.42 23.92
C ILE A 18 2.59 10.33 22.86
N GLY A 19 1.81 11.25 22.27
CA GLY A 19 2.30 12.29 21.38
C GLY A 19 2.34 11.92 19.89
N ILE A 20 1.76 10.80 19.47
CA ILE A 20 1.61 10.46 18.03
C ILE A 20 0.59 11.42 17.41
N ALA A 21 0.89 11.91 16.21
CA ALA A 21 0.01 12.79 15.45
C ALA A 21 -0.61 12.09 14.23
N GLY A 22 0.13 11.18 13.59
CA GLY A 22 -0.32 10.50 12.37
C GLY A 22 -0.07 9.00 12.42
N ILE A 23 -0.93 8.25 11.71
CA ILE A 23 -0.84 6.78 11.66
C ILE A 23 -0.87 6.26 10.23
N GLU A 24 -0.17 5.18 9.97
CA GLU A 24 -0.36 4.31 8.81
C GLU A 24 -1.25 3.13 9.19
N ILE A 25 -2.15 2.76 8.29
CA ILE A 25 -3.18 1.75 8.54
C ILE A 25 -2.90 0.51 7.69
N ALA A 26 -2.97 -0.67 8.31
CA ALA A 26 -3.15 -1.92 7.60
C ALA A 26 -4.65 -2.16 7.40
N PRO A 27 -5.21 -2.07 6.19
CA PRO A 27 -6.66 -2.17 5.96
C PRO A 27 -7.29 -3.43 6.54
N SER A 28 -6.62 -4.56 6.39
CA SER A 28 -7.04 -5.87 6.92
C SER A 28 -7.08 -5.97 8.46
N ARG A 29 -6.51 -5.00 9.17
CA ARG A 29 -6.64 -4.88 10.63
C ARG A 29 -7.92 -4.18 11.05
N ARG A 30 -8.51 -3.40 10.14
CA ARG A 30 -9.75 -2.68 10.40
C ARG A 30 -10.97 -3.39 9.83
N TRP A 31 -10.88 -3.97 8.62
CA TRP A 31 -11.99 -4.59 7.92
C TRP A 31 -11.69 -6.04 7.56
N HIS A 32 -12.71 -6.90 7.66
CA HIS A 32 -12.61 -8.33 7.31
C HIS A 32 -12.42 -8.57 5.81
N ASN A 33 -13.00 -7.72 5.00
CA ASN A 33 -12.82 -7.71 3.56
C ASN A 33 -12.53 -6.27 3.12
N THR A 34 -11.35 -6.07 2.55
CA THR A 34 -10.89 -4.74 2.17
C THR A 34 -11.21 -4.40 0.71
N TRP A 35 -11.95 -5.23 -0.02
CA TRP A 35 -12.28 -5.02 -1.42
C TRP A 35 -13.78 -5.00 -1.69
N SER A 36 -14.41 -6.18 -1.87
CA SER A 36 -15.78 -6.27 -2.41
C SER A 36 -16.88 -5.86 -1.44
N GLU A 37 -16.61 -5.87 -0.14
CA GLU A 37 -17.61 -5.58 0.91
C GLU A 37 -17.37 -4.24 1.62
N LEU A 38 -16.24 -3.58 1.35
CA LEU A 38 -15.92 -2.30 1.97
C LEU A 38 -16.74 -1.17 1.33
N LYS A 39 -17.59 -0.55 2.14
CA LYS A 39 -18.47 0.55 1.70
C LYS A 39 -17.84 1.91 2.02
N PRO A 40 -18.16 2.96 1.26
CA PRO A 40 -17.71 4.32 1.54
C PRO A 40 -18.06 4.79 2.96
N ASP A 41 -19.24 4.44 3.47
CA ASP A 41 -19.68 4.81 4.81
C ASP A 41 -18.81 4.18 5.91
N ASP A 42 -18.30 2.96 5.71
CA ASP A 42 -17.38 2.29 6.64
C ASP A 42 -16.02 3.00 6.69
N VAL A 43 -15.57 3.49 5.54
CA VAL A 43 -14.33 4.26 5.43
C VAL A 43 -14.49 5.62 6.11
N GLU A 44 -15.58 6.33 5.85
CA GLU A 44 -15.89 7.63 6.47
C GLU A 44 -16.04 7.51 7.99
N ALA A 45 -16.73 6.48 8.47
CA ALA A 45 -16.89 6.24 9.90
C ALA A 45 -15.53 6.04 10.60
N TYR A 46 -14.64 5.24 9.99
CA TYR A 46 -13.31 5.01 10.56
C TYR A 46 -12.42 6.26 10.49
N ARG A 47 -12.50 7.04 9.43
CA ARG A 47 -11.84 8.34 9.35
C ARG A 47 -12.25 9.24 10.50
N LYS A 48 -13.56 9.35 10.78
CA LYS A 48 -14.09 10.14 11.90
C LYS A 48 -13.60 9.63 13.26
N ASP A 49 -13.49 8.31 13.46
CA ASP A 49 -12.93 7.76 14.70
C ASP A 49 -11.49 8.21 14.92
N ILE A 50 -10.66 8.24 13.87
CA ILE A 50 -9.27 8.69 13.92
C ILE A 50 -9.18 10.19 14.19
N GLU A 51 -9.97 10.99 13.45
CA GLU A 51 -10.03 12.46 13.64
C GLU A 51 -10.50 12.83 15.06
N ASN A 52 -11.51 12.13 15.59
CA ASN A 52 -12.02 12.32 16.95
C ASN A 52 -10.97 11.96 18.03
N ALA A 53 -10.06 11.03 17.75
CA ALA A 53 -8.92 10.75 18.61
C ALA A 53 -7.79 11.82 18.50
N GLY A 54 -7.93 12.81 17.60
CA GLY A 54 -6.92 13.84 17.37
C GLY A 54 -5.73 13.37 16.54
N LEU A 55 -5.91 12.32 15.74
CA LEU A 55 -4.90 11.76 14.84
C LEU A 55 -5.27 12.05 13.38
N GLU A 56 -4.28 11.91 12.49
CA GLU A 56 -4.48 11.95 11.04
C GLU A 56 -4.00 10.64 10.38
N VAL A 57 -4.59 10.29 9.24
CA VAL A 57 -4.12 9.18 8.42
C VAL A 57 -3.00 9.67 7.52
N ILE A 58 -1.83 9.03 7.60
CA ILE A 58 -0.70 9.29 6.71
C ILE A 58 -0.82 8.44 5.45
N GLY A 59 -1.15 7.16 5.61
CA GLY A 59 -1.23 6.24 4.49
C GLY A 59 -1.65 4.83 4.88
N LEU A 60 -1.49 3.93 3.91
CA LEU A 60 -1.78 2.49 4.06
C LEU A 60 -0.51 1.66 3.89
N HIS A 61 -0.43 0.55 4.61
CA HIS A 61 0.60 -0.46 4.46
C HIS A 61 0.01 -1.87 4.46
N SER A 62 0.83 -2.92 4.26
CA SER A 62 0.39 -4.33 4.26
C SER A 62 -0.76 -4.61 3.27
N LEU A 63 -0.68 -4.03 2.07
CA LEU A 63 -1.78 -3.91 1.11
C LEU A 63 -2.43 -5.24 0.71
N PHE A 64 -1.65 -6.33 0.62
CA PHE A 64 -2.13 -7.64 0.18
C PHE A 64 -2.34 -8.65 1.31
N PHE A 65 -2.35 -8.22 2.57
CA PHE A 65 -2.34 -9.15 3.71
C PHE A 65 -3.55 -10.09 3.73
N ASP A 66 -4.75 -9.59 3.44
CA ASP A 66 -5.98 -10.36 3.34
C ASP A 66 -6.25 -10.92 1.92
N HIS A 67 -5.42 -10.55 0.95
CA HIS A 67 -5.50 -11.02 -0.43
C HIS A 67 -4.15 -11.60 -0.91
N PRO A 68 -3.60 -12.64 -0.25
CA PRO A 68 -2.24 -13.14 -0.51
C PRO A 68 -2.05 -13.76 -1.90
N LYS A 69 -3.15 -14.03 -2.61
CA LYS A 69 -3.12 -14.50 -4.00
C LYS A 69 -2.85 -13.37 -4.98
N LEU A 70 -3.13 -12.12 -4.62
CA LEU A 70 -2.83 -10.94 -5.43
C LEU A 70 -1.34 -10.58 -5.34
N GLY A 71 -0.90 -9.79 -6.30
CA GLY A 71 0.48 -9.33 -6.39
C GLY A 71 0.95 -9.26 -7.84
N LEU A 72 2.20 -8.92 -8.04
CA LEU A 72 2.86 -8.88 -9.34
C LEU A 72 3.53 -10.22 -9.65
N PHE A 73 3.67 -10.57 -10.93
CA PHE A 73 4.28 -11.82 -11.45
C PHE A 73 3.45 -13.08 -11.20
N LYS A 74 2.15 -12.94 -11.05
CA LYS A 74 1.24 -14.06 -10.79
C LYS A 74 0.39 -14.44 -12.00
N GLY A 75 0.73 -13.90 -13.16
CA GLY A 75 0.06 -14.11 -14.43
C GLY A 75 -0.91 -12.98 -14.79
N PRO A 76 -1.21 -12.82 -16.09
CA PRO A 76 -1.89 -11.61 -16.60
C PRO A 76 -3.25 -11.30 -15.98
N GLU A 77 -4.03 -12.35 -15.67
CA GLU A 77 -5.34 -12.19 -15.02
C GLU A 77 -5.19 -11.69 -13.58
N THR A 78 -4.29 -12.33 -12.81
CA THR A 78 -4.03 -11.94 -11.41
C THR A 78 -3.37 -10.57 -11.32
N ASP A 79 -2.47 -10.24 -12.24
CA ASP A 79 -1.84 -8.92 -12.31
C ASP A 79 -2.90 -7.83 -12.59
N THR A 80 -3.88 -8.12 -13.47
CA THR A 80 -5.01 -7.21 -13.72
C THR A 80 -5.88 -7.03 -12.48
N GLN A 81 -6.22 -8.11 -11.78
CA GLN A 81 -6.98 -8.04 -10.53
C GLN A 81 -6.21 -7.28 -9.45
N SER A 82 -4.90 -7.49 -9.35
CA SER A 82 -4.03 -6.78 -8.41
C SER A 82 -4.00 -5.28 -8.68
N MET A 83 -3.99 -4.89 -9.96
CA MET A 83 -4.08 -3.48 -10.35
C MET A 83 -5.39 -2.84 -9.92
N LEU A 84 -6.53 -3.49 -10.17
CA LEU A 84 -7.85 -3.02 -9.75
C LEU A 84 -7.97 -2.92 -8.23
N PHE A 85 -7.40 -3.87 -7.51
CA PHE A 85 -7.37 -3.85 -6.06
C PHE A 85 -6.52 -2.70 -5.52
N LEU A 86 -5.35 -2.45 -6.08
CA LEU A 86 -4.50 -1.33 -5.68
C LEU A 86 -5.12 0.03 -6.02
N GLU A 87 -5.79 0.15 -7.17
CA GLU A 87 -6.58 1.33 -7.53
C GLU A 87 -7.68 1.59 -6.49
N HIS A 88 -8.41 0.54 -6.07
CA HIS A 88 -9.40 0.62 -5.00
C HIS A 88 -8.77 1.06 -3.66
N LEU A 89 -7.66 0.46 -3.23
CA LEU A 89 -6.96 0.87 -2.00
C LEU A 89 -6.46 2.31 -2.06
N SER A 90 -6.07 2.78 -3.24
CA SER A 90 -5.71 4.19 -3.46
C SER A 90 -6.89 5.12 -3.20
N ALA A 91 -8.10 4.76 -3.66
CA ALA A 91 -9.32 5.51 -3.34
C ALA A 91 -9.64 5.46 -1.83
N VAL A 92 -9.55 4.30 -1.20
CA VAL A 92 -9.73 4.14 0.26
C VAL A 92 -8.74 5.02 1.03
N CYS A 93 -7.48 5.03 0.63
CA CYS A 93 -6.44 5.87 1.24
C CYS A 93 -6.81 7.35 1.15
N ARG A 94 -7.21 7.83 -0.03
CA ARG A 94 -7.70 9.20 -0.26
C ARG A 94 -8.88 9.54 0.66
N ASP A 95 -9.88 8.66 0.71
CA ASP A 95 -11.12 8.89 1.45
C ASP A 95 -10.91 8.87 2.97
N LEU A 96 -9.87 8.17 3.44
CA LEU A 96 -9.37 8.27 4.81
C LEU A 96 -8.57 9.56 5.09
N GLY A 97 -8.20 10.33 4.07
CA GLY A 97 -7.34 11.51 4.19
C GLY A 97 -5.84 11.21 4.07
N GLY A 98 -5.47 9.96 3.81
CA GLY A 98 -4.07 9.53 3.62
C GLY A 98 -3.52 9.87 2.23
N LYS A 99 -2.19 9.77 2.08
CA LYS A 99 -1.49 10.13 0.84
C LYS A 99 -0.56 9.03 0.32
N THR A 100 -0.12 8.12 1.16
CA THR A 100 0.89 7.12 0.80
C THR A 100 0.35 5.70 0.91
N LEU A 101 0.75 4.83 -0.02
CA LEU A 101 0.48 3.40 0.03
C LEU A 101 1.82 2.66 -0.09
N ILE A 102 2.21 1.94 0.96
CA ILE A 102 3.50 1.26 1.01
C ILE A 102 3.42 -0.06 0.26
N TYR A 103 4.08 -0.12 -0.89
CA TYR A 103 4.17 -1.31 -1.72
C TYR A 103 5.45 -2.09 -1.38
N GLY A 104 5.34 -2.96 -0.37
CA GLY A 104 6.44 -3.83 0.09
C GLY A 104 6.31 -5.25 -0.44
N GLY A 105 5.30 -5.99 -0.02
CA GLY A 105 5.08 -7.39 -0.40
C GLY A 105 4.37 -7.59 -1.73
N GLY A 106 4.11 -8.87 -2.08
CA GLY A 106 3.32 -9.23 -3.27
C GLY A 106 4.09 -9.16 -4.59
N ARG A 107 5.44 -9.27 -4.59
CA ARG A 107 6.26 -9.15 -5.80
C ARG A 107 7.39 -10.19 -5.92
N LYS A 108 7.16 -11.39 -5.43
CA LYS A 108 8.10 -12.49 -5.70
C LYS A 108 7.99 -12.88 -7.17
N ARG A 109 9.10 -12.72 -7.93
CA ARG A 109 9.15 -13.03 -9.36
C ARG A 109 9.28 -14.54 -9.64
N GLY A 110 9.84 -15.32 -8.71
CA GLY A 110 10.06 -16.75 -8.88
C GLY A 110 10.88 -17.06 -10.12
N GLU A 111 10.30 -17.82 -11.04
CA GLU A 111 10.95 -18.26 -12.29
C GLU A 111 11.02 -17.16 -13.38
N VAL A 112 10.36 -16.00 -13.18
CA VAL A 112 10.38 -14.92 -14.18
C VAL A 112 11.81 -14.35 -14.29
N PRO A 113 12.43 -14.31 -15.49
CA PRO A 113 13.74 -13.70 -15.67
C PRO A 113 13.75 -12.24 -15.26
N LEU A 114 14.89 -11.77 -14.72
CA LEU A 114 14.99 -10.45 -14.09
C LEU A 114 14.64 -9.31 -15.05
N ASP A 115 15.10 -9.37 -16.29
CA ASP A 115 14.81 -8.38 -17.34
C ASP A 115 13.33 -8.31 -17.70
N GLN A 116 12.67 -9.48 -17.78
CA GLN A 116 11.23 -9.57 -17.98
C GLN A 116 10.47 -9.05 -16.76
N ALA A 117 10.94 -9.34 -15.54
CA ALA A 117 10.34 -8.82 -14.31
C ALA A 117 10.38 -7.29 -14.25
N TYR A 118 11.51 -6.68 -14.64
CA TYR A 118 11.59 -5.21 -14.75
C TYR A 118 10.62 -4.66 -15.80
N THR A 119 10.53 -5.28 -16.97
CA THR A 119 9.60 -4.87 -18.03
C THR A 119 8.14 -4.95 -17.55
N GLN A 120 7.76 -6.05 -16.90
CA GLN A 120 6.41 -6.23 -16.37
C GLN A 120 6.10 -5.23 -15.26
N ALA A 121 7.02 -5.03 -14.32
CA ALA A 121 6.85 -4.07 -13.24
C ALA A 121 6.73 -2.63 -13.75
N HIS A 122 7.57 -2.25 -14.74
CA HIS A 122 7.49 -0.94 -15.37
C HIS A 122 6.12 -0.71 -16.03
N ALA A 123 5.64 -1.68 -16.80
CA ALA A 123 4.31 -1.59 -17.43
C ALA A 123 3.19 -1.52 -16.39
N PHE A 124 3.24 -2.37 -15.35
CA PHE A 124 2.25 -2.44 -14.28
C PHE A 124 2.17 -1.11 -13.51
N PHE A 125 3.28 -0.62 -12.99
CA PHE A 125 3.27 0.62 -12.19
C PHE A 125 3.04 1.86 -13.07
N GLY A 126 3.50 1.86 -14.31
CA GLY A 126 3.20 2.94 -15.25
C GLY A 126 1.70 3.08 -15.52
N GLU A 127 0.99 1.96 -15.69
CA GLU A 127 -0.46 1.98 -15.86
C GLU A 127 -1.18 2.30 -14.55
N LEU A 128 -0.79 1.71 -13.41
CA LEU A 128 -1.38 1.98 -12.11
C LEU A 128 -1.30 3.47 -11.76
N CYS A 129 -0.15 4.10 -12.00
CA CYS A 129 0.05 5.53 -11.74
C CYS A 129 -0.92 6.42 -12.52
N LYS A 130 -1.19 6.09 -13.80
CA LYS A 130 -2.17 6.81 -14.62
C LYS A 130 -3.60 6.68 -14.06
N ARG A 131 -3.97 5.47 -13.62
CA ARG A 131 -5.30 5.22 -13.07
C ARG A 131 -5.58 6.02 -11.80
N ILE A 132 -4.57 6.24 -10.97
CA ILE A 132 -4.70 6.94 -9.70
C ILE A 132 -4.29 8.41 -9.75
N GLU A 133 -3.96 8.97 -10.90
CA GLU A 133 -3.42 10.35 -11.01
C GLU A 133 -4.31 11.42 -10.37
N ASN A 134 -5.63 11.19 -10.37
CA ASN A 134 -6.62 12.10 -9.78
C ASN A 134 -6.98 11.77 -8.32
N HIS A 135 -6.36 10.75 -7.72
CA HIS A 135 -6.61 10.40 -6.31
C HIS A 135 -5.84 11.29 -5.32
N GLY A 136 -4.74 11.90 -5.75
CA GLY A 136 -3.86 12.68 -4.87
C GLY A 136 -3.04 11.81 -3.92
N THR A 137 -2.93 10.51 -4.19
CA THR A 137 -2.15 9.52 -3.46
C THR A 137 -0.92 9.09 -4.24
N CYS A 138 0.04 8.44 -3.59
CA CYS A 138 1.16 7.81 -4.27
C CYS A 138 1.52 6.45 -3.66
N PHE A 139 1.90 5.51 -4.51
CA PHE A 139 2.56 4.28 -4.08
C PHE A 139 4.02 4.56 -3.74
N CYS A 140 4.45 4.04 -2.60
CA CYS A 140 5.82 4.12 -2.14
C CYS A 140 6.45 2.74 -2.23
N PHE A 141 7.37 2.57 -3.17
CA PHE A 141 8.07 1.30 -3.39
C PHE A 141 9.07 1.07 -2.27
N GLU A 142 8.85 0.04 -1.47
CA GLU A 142 9.71 -0.30 -0.34
C GLU A 142 10.63 -1.44 -0.72
N PRO A 143 11.98 -1.27 -0.73
CA PRO A 143 12.91 -2.38 -0.85
C PRO A 143 12.77 -3.30 0.35
N LEU A 144 12.76 -4.62 0.11
CA LEU A 144 12.70 -5.63 1.16
C LEU A 144 13.89 -6.56 1.05
N GLY A 145 14.30 -7.14 2.17
CA GLY A 145 15.37 -8.10 2.22
C GLY A 145 15.10 -9.36 1.36
N PRO A 146 16.15 -10.13 1.00
CA PRO A 146 16.04 -11.30 0.12
C PRO A 146 15.21 -12.45 0.70
N ASN A 147 14.93 -12.44 1.99
CA ASN A 147 14.04 -13.41 2.62
C ASN A 147 12.56 -13.13 2.30
N ASP A 148 12.21 -11.86 2.06
CA ASP A 148 10.85 -11.43 1.84
C ASP A 148 10.49 -11.35 0.35
N THR A 149 11.45 -10.97 -0.50
CA THR A 149 11.25 -10.90 -1.96
C THR A 149 12.54 -11.21 -2.72
N ASP A 150 12.42 -11.62 -3.96
CA ASP A 150 13.51 -11.84 -4.92
C ASP A 150 13.52 -10.79 -6.05
N PHE A 151 12.84 -9.64 -5.83
CA PHE A 151 12.75 -8.54 -6.78
C PHE A 151 12.77 -7.20 -6.07
N ILE A 152 13.75 -6.36 -6.41
CA ILE A 152 14.02 -5.04 -5.80
C ILE A 152 14.30 -5.15 -4.29
N ASN A 153 15.56 -5.45 -4.00
CA ASN A 153 16.04 -5.67 -2.63
C ASN A 153 16.85 -4.49 -2.07
N SER A 154 17.08 -3.45 -2.85
CA SER A 154 17.86 -2.30 -2.41
C SER A 154 17.18 -0.96 -2.73
N ALA A 155 17.54 0.08 -1.96
CA ALA A 155 17.09 1.45 -2.20
C ALA A 155 17.46 1.95 -3.62
N LEU A 156 18.62 1.53 -4.15
CA LEU A 156 19.05 1.91 -5.49
C LEU A 156 18.19 1.26 -6.58
N GLU A 157 17.82 0.00 -6.43
CA GLU A 157 16.91 -0.67 -7.37
C GLU A 157 15.51 -0.05 -7.33
N SER A 158 14.98 0.24 -6.12
CA SER A 158 13.72 0.97 -5.97
C SER A 158 13.76 2.35 -6.63
N LEU A 159 14.85 3.08 -6.44
CA LEU A 159 15.03 4.40 -7.04
C LEU A 159 15.14 4.32 -8.56
N ALA A 160 15.78 3.28 -9.10
CA ALA A 160 15.92 3.09 -10.54
C ALA A 160 14.55 2.96 -11.22
N ILE A 161 13.70 2.04 -10.76
CA ILE A 161 12.37 1.84 -11.35
C ILE A 161 11.46 3.07 -11.17
N VAL A 162 11.53 3.75 -10.03
CA VAL A 162 10.75 4.98 -9.78
C VAL A 162 11.18 6.11 -10.72
N LYS A 163 12.48 6.26 -10.97
CA LYS A 163 13.00 7.25 -11.92
C LYS A 163 12.64 6.92 -13.36
N ASP A 164 12.68 5.65 -13.74
CA ASP A 164 12.34 5.20 -15.09
C ASP A 164 10.87 5.47 -15.42
N ILE A 165 9.96 5.17 -14.50
CA ILE A 165 8.53 5.45 -14.65
C ILE A 165 8.26 6.95 -14.59
N SER A 166 9.02 7.69 -13.79
CA SER A 166 8.99 9.16 -13.69
C SER A 166 7.60 9.77 -13.50
N HIS A 167 6.77 9.16 -12.63
CA HIS A 167 5.42 9.62 -12.35
C HIS A 167 5.27 10.12 -10.90
N PRO A 168 4.51 11.23 -10.64
CA PRO A 168 4.33 11.75 -9.28
C PRO A 168 3.65 10.79 -8.31
N ALA A 169 2.84 9.86 -8.80
CA ALA A 169 2.16 8.86 -8.00
C ALA A 169 3.02 7.63 -7.64
N LEU A 170 4.33 7.64 -7.94
CA LEU A 170 5.27 6.60 -7.52
C LEU A 170 6.49 7.20 -6.85
N ARG A 171 6.85 6.71 -5.67
CA ARG A 171 7.95 7.17 -4.83
C ARG A 171 8.68 5.99 -4.21
N VAL A 172 9.71 6.26 -3.44
CA VAL A 172 10.46 5.27 -2.66
C VAL A 172 10.14 5.44 -1.18
N GLN A 173 9.91 4.35 -0.49
CA GLN A 173 9.85 4.25 0.97
C GLN A 173 11.12 3.56 1.46
N LEU A 174 11.70 4.03 2.55
CA LEU A 174 12.78 3.35 3.25
C LEU A 174 12.32 3.04 4.68
N ASP A 175 12.29 1.76 5.01
CA ASP A 175 12.08 1.27 6.36
C ASP A 175 13.45 0.94 6.99
N ALA A 176 13.71 1.45 8.19
CA ALA A 176 14.97 1.20 8.90
C ALA A 176 15.15 -0.27 9.32
N LYS A 177 14.09 -1.07 9.26
CA LYS A 177 14.11 -2.51 9.54
C LYS A 177 14.42 -3.36 8.29
N ALA A 178 14.08 -2.88 7.10
CA ALA A 178 14.20 -3.62 5.84
C ALA A 178 15.63 -3.61 5.29
#